data_81008c5153a1390c21e0b2bab68f0f28
#
_entry.id   81008c5153a1390c21e0b2bab68f0f28
#
_cell.length_a   1.000
_cell.length_b   1.000
_cell.length_c   1.000
_cell.angle_alpha   90.00
_cell.angle_beta   90.00
_cell.angle_gamma   90.00
#
_symmetry.space_group_name_H-M   'P 1'
#
loop_
_entity.id
_entity.type
_entity.pdbx_description
1 polymer ?
#
loop_
_entity_poly.entity_id
_entity_poly.type
_entity_poly.pdbx_seq_one_letter_code
_entity_poly.pdbx_strand_id
1 'polypeptide(L)'
;MSIDPRTLRQTVGRFVTGVTVVAIEVEGEIRAMTANSFTSLSLDPPLVLFCLGKETKAGQQIHQAPSFVVSILRHDQRDLSSYFAGAWKPESPVGSSSGPLASPPGPLTATR
;
A
#
# COMPACT_ATOMS: atom_id res chain seq x y z
N MET A 1 -4.51 22.17 20.32
CA MET A 1 -4.50 22.86 19.00
C MET A 1 -4.98 21.90 17.95
N SER A 2 -5.99 22.27 17.21
CA SER A 2 -6.52 21.45 16.13
C SER A 2 -6.13 22.05 14.77
N ILE A 3 -5.72 21.17 13.87
CA ILE A 3 -5.39 21.52 12.49
C ILE A 3 -6.53 21.05 11.61
N ASP A 4 -6.98 21.92 10.71
CA ASP A 4 -7.97 21.56 9.71
C ASP A 4 -7.46 20.37 8.87
N PRO A 5 -8.20 19.25 8.79
CA PRO A 5 -7.75 18.06 8.06
C PRO A 5 -7.41 18.32 6.60
N ARG A 6 -8.12 19.21 5.94
CA ARG A 6 -7.85 19.57 4.54
C ARG A 6 -6.51 20.30 4.40
N THR A 7 -6.26 21.26 5.28
CA THR A 7 -4.98 21.98 5.31
C THR A 7 -3.82 21.05 5.60
N LEU A 8 -3.98 20.14 6.57
CA LEU A 8 -2.97 19.13 6.88
C LEU A 8 -2.67 18.28 5.65
N ARG A 9 -3.71 17.75 5.00
CA ARG A 9 -3.55 16.91 3.80
C ARG A 9 -2.82 17.63 2.68
N GLN A 10 -3.16 18.89 2.43
CA GLN A 10 -2.51 19.69 1.39
C GLN A 10 -1.05 19.98 1.73
N THR A 11 -0.75 20.21 2.99
CA THR A 11 0.61 20.51 3.44
C THR A 11 1.51 19.27 3.35
N VAL A 12 1.07 18.16 3.95
CA VAL A 12 1.86 16.91 3.92
C VAL A 12 1.94 16.31 2.52
N GLY A 13 0.95 16.56 1.68
CA GLY A 13 0.94 16.12 0.28
C GLY A 13 2.02 16.77 -0.59
N ARG A 14 2.66 17.83 -0.11
CA ARG A 14 3.82 18.43 -0.78
C ARG A 14 5.11 17.65 -0.55
N PHE A 15 5.11 16.77 0.44
CA PHE A 15 6.26 15.89 0.68
C PHE A 15 6.21 14.74 -0.33
N VAL A 16 7.15 14.76 -1.28
CA VAL A 16 7.20 13.76 -2.36
C VAL A 16 7.66 12.42 -1.78
N THR A 17 6.85 11.40 -1.96
CA THR A 17 7.17 10.03 -1.55
C THR A 17 6.97 9.08 -2.73
N GLY A 18 7.55 7.89 -2.63
CA GLY A 18 7.08 6.77 -3.41
C GLY A 18 5.65 6.38 -3.00
N VAL A 19 5.01 5.58 -3.82
CA VAL A 19 3.70 5.00 -3.52
C VAL A 19 3.82 3.49 -3.53
N THR A 20 3.28 2.84 -2.51
CA THR A 20 3.30 1.39 -2.39
C THR A 20 1.89 0.82 -2.36
N VAL A 21 1.78 -0.45 -2.72
CA VAL A 21 0.61 -1.28 -2.41
C VAL A 21 1.05 -2.35 -1.43
N VAL A 22 0.43 -2.37 -0.27
CA VAL A 22 0.63 -3.39 0.75
C VAL A 22 -0.45 -4.44 0.60
N ALA A 23 -0.06 -5.69 0.45
CA ALA A 23 -0.97 -6.82 0.29
C ALA A 23 -0.74 -7.86 1.37
N ILE A 24 -1.83 -8.40 1.89
CA ILE A 24 -1.85 -9.53 2.82
C ILE A 24 -2.81 -10.59 2.31
N GLU A 25 -2.58 -11.82 2.73
CA GLU A 25 -3.51 -12.92 2.47
C GLU A 25 -4.01 -13.47 3.81
N VAL A 26 -5.32 -13.54 3.96
CA VAL A 26 -5.98 -14.10 5.13
C VAL A 26 -7.11 -15.01 4.65
N GLU A 27 -7.07 -16.28 5.05
CA GLU A 27 -8.09 -17.28 4.71
C GLU A 27 -8.32 -17.41 3.19
N GLY A 28 -7.26 -17.33 2.40
CA GLY A 28 -7.33 -17.44 0.94
C GLY A 28 -7.78 -16.16 0.24
N GLU A 29 -8.08 -15.10 0.97
CA GLU A 29 -8.47 -13.80 0.41
C GLU A 29 -7.32 -12.80 0.49
N ILE A 30 -7.07 -12.12 -0.63
CA ILE A 30 -6.07 -11.06 -0.70
C ILE A 30 -6.73 -9.74 -0.38
N ARG A 31 -6.13 -9.03 0.58
CA ARG A 31 -6.47 -7.66 0.92
C ARG A 31 -5.28 -6.77 0.59
N ALA A 32 -5.52 -5.75 -0.22
CA ALA A 32 -4.47 -4.82 -0.62
C ALA A 32 -4.93 -3.38 -0.45
N MET A 33 -3.98 -2.52 -0.11
CA MET A 33 -4.26 -1.08 -0.02
C MET A 33 -3.04 -0.26 -0.42
N THR A 34 -3.32 0.91 -0.97
CA THR A 34 -2.29 1.89 -1.30
C THR A 34 -1.79 2.57 -0.03
N ALA A 35 -0.50 2.67 0.10
CA ALA A 35 0.13 3.36 1.22
C ALA A 35 1.37 4.13 0.76
N ASN A 36 1.46 5.38 1.16
CA ASN A 36 2.67 6.19 1.02
C ASN A 36 3.39 6.40 2.35
N SER A 37 2.88 5.80 3.41
CA SER A 37 3.48 5.85 4.75
C SER A 37 4.61 4.84 4.95
N PHE A 38 5.13 4.30 3.87
CA PHE A 38 6.19 3.29 3.90
C PHE A 38 7.55 3.95 4.15
N THR A 39 8.34 3.33 5.02
CA THR A 39 9.75 3.69 5.21
C THR A 39 10.58 2.49 5.62
N SER A 40 11.84 2.48 5.21
CA SER A 40 12.84 1.58 5.76
C SER A 40 13.20 2.03 7.18
N LEU A 41 13.01 1.16 8.15
CA LEU A 41 13.27 1.48 9.55
C LEU A 41 14.65 1.01 10.01
N SER A 42 15.06 -0.19 9.59
CA SER A 42 16.33 -0.77 9.99
C SER A 42 16.81 -1.77 8.95
N LEU A 43 18.12 -1.87 8.76
CA LEU A 43 18.73 -2.87 7.88
C LEU A 43 19.14 -4.12 8.66
N ASP A 44 19.47 -3.97 9.93
CA ASP A 44 19.87 -5.09 10.80
C ASP A 44 19.32 -4.83 12.23
N PRO A 45 18.27 -5.52 12.66
CA PRO A 45 17.43 -6.44 11.87
C PRO A 45 16.68 -5.73 10.73
N PRO A 46 16.32 -6.45 9.66
CA PRO A 46 15.60 -5.84 8.54
C PRO A 46 14.16 -5.51 8.95
N LEU A 47 13.87 -4.22 9.05
CA LEU A 47 12.56 -3.72 9.45
C LEU A 47 12.08 -2.66 8.49
N VAL A 48 10.79 -2.71 8.17
CA VAL A 48 10.08 -1.67 7.46
C VAL A 48 8.89 -1.20 8.29
N LEU A 49 8.49 0.04 8.09
CA LEU A 49 7.34 0.63 8.76
C LEU A 49 6.33 1.10 7.69
N PHE A 50 5.08 0.80 7.92
CA PHE A 50 3.96 1.39 7.19
C PHE A 50 2.74 1.48 8.10
N CYS A 51 1.84 2.41 7.79
CA CYS A 51 0.64 2.63 8.57
C CYS A 51 -0.59 2.17 7.79
N LEU A 52 -1.45 1.42 8.44
CA LEU A 52 -2.74 1.01 7.92
C LEU A 52 -3.85 1.62 8.78
N GLY A 53 -4.89 2.12 8.13
CA GLY A 53 -6.08 2.59 8.85
C GLY A 53 -6.75 1.45 9.60
N LYS A 54 -7.06 1.64 10.87
CA LYS A 54 -7.69 0.61 11.72
C LYS A 54 -9.04 0.16 11.20
N GLU A 55 -9.74 1.02 10.46
CA GLU A 55 -11.06 0.76 9.90
C GLU A 55 -11.01 0.01 8.57
N THR A 56 -9.85 -0.07 7.94
CA THR A 56 -9.70 -0.80 6.69
C THR A 56 -9.70 -2.30 6.94
N LYS A 57 -10.13 -3.09 5.94
CA LYS A 57 -10.09 -4.54 6.06
C LYS A 57 -8.66 -5.05 6.29
N ALA A 58 -7.70 -4.51 5.56
CA ALA A 58 -6.29 -4.86 5.75
C ALA A 58 -5.80 -4.50 7.16
N GLY A 59 -6.14 -3.32 7.67
CA GLY A 59 -5.76 -2.90 9.02
C GLY A 59 -6.36 -3.78 10.11
N GLN A 60 -7.58 -4.27 9.93
CA GLN A 60 -8.24 -5.18 10.88
C GLN A 60 -7.64 -6.60 10.84
N GLN A 61 -7.17 -7.04 9.69
CA GLN A 61 -6.75 -8.42 9.46
C GLN A 61 -5.24 -8.62 9.43
N ILE A 62 -4.45 -7.56 9.44
CA ILE A 62 -2.98 -7.66 9.33
C ILE A 62 -2.37 -8.56 10.40
N HIS A 63 -2.96 -8.59 11.59
CA HIS A 63 -2.48 -9.41 12.70
C HIS A 63 -2.67 -10.91 12.46
N GLN A 64 -3.57 -11.29 11.57
CA GLN A 64 -3.85 -12.68 11.22
C GLN A 64 -2.99 -13.16 10.05
N ALA A 65 -2.40 -12.23 9.30
CA ALA A 65 -1.60 -12.57 8.13
C ALA A 65 -0.21 -13.08 8.56
N PRO A 66 0.26 -14.22 8.03
CA PRO A 66 1.60 -14.73 8.35
C PRO A 66 2.69 -13.90 7.70
N SER A 67 2.37 -13.19 6.62
CA SER A 67 3.30 -12.37 5.87
C SER A 67 2.57 -11.24 5.15
N PHE A 68 3.33 -10.30 4.65
CA PHE A 68 2.82 -9.23 3.80
C PHE A 68 3.76 -9.00 2.63
N VAL A 69 3.24 -8.40 1.57
CA VAL A 69 4.00 -8.00 0.39
C VAL A 69 3.87 -6.51 0.22
N VAL A 70 4.98 -5.84 -0.02
CA VAL A 70 5.00 -4.42 -0.37
C VAL A 70 5.48 -4.28 -1.80
N SER A 71 4.64 -3.73 -2.67
CA SER A 71 4.96 -3.45 -4.06
C SER A 71 5.16 -1.95 -4.23
N ILE A 72 6.34 -1.56 -4.67
CA ILE A 72 6.64 -0.15 -4.96
C ILE A 72 6.18 0.12 -6.38
N LEU A 73 5.24 1.05 -6.54
CA LEU A 73 4.64 1.35 -7.83
C LEU A 73 5.58 2.20 -8.71
N ARG A 74 5.55 1.90 -10.01
CA ARG A 74 6.21 2.73 -11.03
C ARG A 74 5.34 3.96 -11.33
N HIS A 75 5.94 4.95 -11.97
CA HIS A 75 5.25 6.19 -12.36
C HIS A 75 4.07 5.96 -13.32
N ASP A 76 4.10 4.88 -14.10
CA ASP A 76 3.04 4.51 -15.06
C ASP A 76 1.94 3.62 -14.45
N GLN A 77 1.98 3.39 -13.12
CA GLN A 77 1.02 2.56 -12.39
C GLN A 77 0.07 3.38 -11.52
N ARG A 78 -0.20 4.62 -11.90
CA ARG A 78 -1.11 5.51 -11.17
C ARG A 78 -2.50 4.91 -10.98
N ASP A 79 -3.00 4.18 -11.97
CA ASP A 79 -4.30 3.53 -11.93
C ASP A 79 -4.38 2.49 -10.80
N LEU A 80 -3.31 1.73 -10.59
CA LEU A 80 -3.23 0.78 -9.48
C LEU A 80 -3.27 1.49 -8.13
N SER A 81 -2.55 2.61 -8.01
CA SER A 81 -2.59 3.43 -6.80
C SER A 81 -4.01 3.86 -6.47
N SER A 82 -4.73 4.41 -7.45
CA SER A 82 -6.10 4.88 -7.28
C SER A 82 -7.07 3.74 -6.97
N TYR A 83 -6.90 2.61 -7.64
CA TYR A 83 -7.75 1.43 -7.43
C TYR A 83 -7.66 0.91 -5.98
N PHE A 84 -6.44 0.68 -5.50
CA PHE A 84 -6.24 0.15 -4.14
C PHE A 84 -6.46 1.19 -3.04
N ALA A 85 -6.55 2.46 -3.40
CA ALA A 85 -7.00 3.53 -2.50
C ALA A 85 -8.53 3.64 -2.42
N GLY A 86 -9.26 2.87 -3.23
CA GLY A 86 -10.71 2.93 -3.31
C GLY A 86 -11.26 4.13 -4.08
N ALA A 87 -10.38 4.94 -4.68
CA ALA A 87 -10.78 6.17 -5.37
C ALA A 87 -11.18 5.95 -6.84
N TRP A 88 -10.85 4.80 -7.40
CA TRP A 88 -11.10 4.48 -8.79
C TRP A 88 -11.54 3.02 -8.92
N LYS A 89 -12.61 2.81 -9.68
CA LYS A 89 -13.12 1.47 -9.97
C LYS A 89 -13.12 1.29 -11.49
N PRO A 90 -12.21 0.49 -12.04
CA PRO A 90 -12.20 0.24 -13.47
C PRO A 90 -13.41 -0.59 -13.88
N GLU A 91 -13.86 -0.41 -15.11
CA GLU A 91 -14.87 -1.28 -15.72
C GLU A 91 -14.33 -2.70 -15.95
N SER A 92 -13.02 -2.82 -16.10
CA SER A 92 -12.32 -4.09 -16.26
C SER A 92 -11.49 -4.42 -15.02
N PRO A 93 -11.32 -5.69 -14.68
CA PRO A 93 -10.47 -6.08 -13.57
C PRO A 93 -9.04 -5.54 -13.74
N VAL A 94 -8.46 -5.08 -12.65
CA VAL A 94 -7.02 -4.74 -12.60
C VAL A 94 -6.23 -5.98 -12.98
N GLY A 95 -5.43 -5.87 -14.01
CA GLY A 95 -4.64 -7.00 -14.52
C GLY A 95 -4.88 -7.33 -15.98
N SER A 96 -5.93 -6.78 -16.61
CA SER A 96 -6.17 -7.05 -18.04
C SER A 96 -5.31 -6.21 -18.99
N SER A 97 -4.76 -5.09 -18.54
CA SER A 97 -4.00 -4.18 -19.37
C SER A 97 -2.59 -3.84 -18.90
N SER A 98 -2.30 -4.10 -17.66
CA SER A 98 -0.98 -3.83 -17.08
C SER A 98 -0.57 -5.03 -16.25
N GLY A 99 0.21 -5.91 -16.76
CA GLY A 99 0.61 -7.14 -16.10
C GLY A 99 0.52 -7.14 -14.58
N PRO A 100 0.53 -8.31 -13.97
CA PRO A 100 0.28 -8.44 -12.54
C PRO A 100 1.19 -7.53 -11.73
N LEU A 101 0.76 -7.13 -10.55
CA LEU A 101 1.60 -6.48 -9.51
C LEU A 101 2.99 -7.14 -9.32
N ALA A 102 3.18 -8.27 -9.98
CA ALA A 102 4.37 -9.11 -9.91
C ALA A 102 5.56 -8.65 -10.77
N SER A 103 5.54 -7.49 -11.41
CA SER A 103 6.62 -7.11 -12.31
C SER A 103 7.39 -5.82 -12.03
N PRO A 104 7.34 -5.21 -10.86
CA PRO A 104 8.45 -4.34 -10.47
C PRO A 104 9.62 -5.17 -9.95
N PRO A 105 10.85 -4.68 -9.98
CA PRO A 105 11.96 -5.39 -9.37
C PRO A 105 11.66 -5.67 -7.90
N GLY A 106 11.35 -6.91 -7.61
CA GLY A 106 11.28 -7.51 -6.30
C GLY A 106 10.24 -6.92 -5.31
N PRO A 107 9.08 -7.58 -5.15
CA PRO A 107 8.28 -7.27 -3.98
C PRO A 107 9.09 -7.58 -2.71
N LEU A 108 9.10 -6.63 -1.77
CA LEU A 108 9.61 -6.92 -0.45
C LEU A 108 8.58 -7.82 0.25
N THR A 109 8.94 -9.07 0.44
CA THR A 109 8.12 -9.97 1.26
C THR A 109 8.77 -10.04 2.63
N ALA A 110 8.02 -9.65 3.64
CA ALA A 110 8.47 -9.77 5.01
C ALA A 110 7.52 -10.67 5.79
N THR A 111 8.11 -11.55 6.59
CA THR A 111 7.38 -12.41 7.52
C THR A 111 7.42 -11.75 8.89
N ARG A 112 6.32 -11.81 9.61
CA ARG A 112 6.24 -11.32 10.98
C ARG A 112 7.16 -12.07 11.92
#